data_222c73e343ea04ccd76ddcd8fb81a629
#
_entry.id   222c73e343ea04ccd76ddcd8fb81a629
#
_cell.length_a   1.000
_cell.length_b   1.000
_cell.length_c   1.000
_cell.angle_alpha   90.00
_cell.angle_beta   90.00
_cell.angle_gamma   90.00
#
_symmetry.space_group_name_H-M   'P 1'
#
loop_
_entity.id
_entity.type
_entity.pdbx_description
1 polymer ?
#
loop_
_entity_poly.entity_id
_entity_poly.type
_entity_poly.pdbx_seq_one_letter_code
_entity_poly.pdbx_strand_id
1 'polypeptide(L)'
;MMLVIIFMLTNNKIIYAINLNGKILNNVYVQDINLSDLTKEEATKKINSYIEQNNEFELFYNNESILVNKETLGVDYKVDELVDRAYSIGRDKDLITDMKTKISLKKGEKKIIPLTCSYNIKKVDNLIDKIYSKLYISPKDASAKIVDGNIVVYEEHKGQAVNKENLKDIIVYKIENLDSSQSEIPLDVLNPKYTYDQLMKIDTLLGSYETYFNPKRKNRVNNITVAAKSTSDILVNTNEKFSFNQQLRDNDAYNKLKVASIILNGKHDKGVGGGICQVSTTIYNAALYAGMDIVKITNHSIPSPYVTKGRDATVSNGSMDFVFKNNNNNPIIVHNEIFENKIVSKIYGCSSDKRNIEIETEIVETIKNKKIYKSDSKLQKGTKVVEQEGRLGYTVNTFRLYKSNNEILKKELVNTSYYPPCDEIILKGTKDNTLYK
;
A
#
# COMPACT_ATOMS: atom_id res chain seq x y z
N MET A 1 54.37 -50.37 18.76
CA MET A 1 55.79 -50.05 19.03
C MET A 1 55.82 -48.74 19.80
N MET A 2 56.10 -48.79 21.10
CA MET A 2 56.02 -47.73 22.08
C MET A 2 57.32 -46.92 22.06
N LEU A 3 57.28 -45.68 21.56
CA LEU A 3 58.49 -44.79 21.61
C LEU A 3 58.42 -44.01 22.91
N VAL A 4 59.24 -44.43 23.90
CA VAL A 4 59.49 -43.71 25.15
C VAL A 4 60.69 -42.83 24.88
N ILE A 5 60.48 -41.49 24.80
CA ILE A 5 61.54 -40.50 24.76
C ILE A 5 61.78 -40.08 26.21
N ILE A 6 62.86 -40.57 26.78
CA ILE A 6 63.40 -40.17 28.11
C ILE A 6 64.36 -39.00 27.90
N PHE A 7 64.06 -37.78 28.36
CA PHE A 7 65.02 -36.70 28.51
C PHE A 7 65.46 -36.64 29.96
N MET A 8 66.72 -37.09 30.23
CA MET A 8 67.35 -36.87 31.52
C MET A 8 68.00 -35.46 31.57
N LEU A 9 67.43 -34.58 32.40
CA LEU A 9 68.14 -33.39 32.87
C LEU A 9 68.23 -33.43 34.38
N THR A 10 69.47 -33.49 34.83
CA THR A 10 69.87 -33.46 36.22
C THR A 10 69.64 -32.06 36.85
N ASN A 11 68.90 -32.06 37.89
CA ASN A 11 68.63 -31.14 39.01
C ASN A 11 67.16 -30.78 39.14
N ASN A 12 66.44 -31.49 40.05
CA ASN A 12 65.13 -31.20 40.64
C ASN A 12 64.01 -30.73 39.67
N LYS A 13 63.79 -31.44 38.56
CA LYS A 13 62.64 -31.23 37.69
C LYS A 13 61.83 -32.52 37.53
N ILE A 14 60.58 -32.44 37.84
CA ILE A 14 59.60 -33.49 37.73
C ILE A 14 59.57 -34.03 36.30
N ILE A 15 59.91 -35.33 36.13
CA ILE A 15 59.76 -36.04 34.85
C ILE A 15 58.26 -36.31 34.59
N TYR A 16 57.72 -35.64 33.65
CA TYR A 16 56.37 -35.93 33.18
C TYR A 16 56.48 -36.99 32.07
N ALA A 17 56.19 -38.23 32.38
CA ALA A 17 55.90 -39.24 31.36
C ALA A 17 54.59 -38.91 30.68
N ILE A 18 54.65 -38.45 29.43
CA ILE A 18 53.49 -38.16 28.63
C ILE A 18 53.05 -39.46 27.97
N ASN A 19 52.05 -40.11 28.56
CA ASN A 19 51.46 -41.31 27.99
C ASN A 19 50.54 -40.90 26.82
N LEU A 20 50.95 -41.09 25.59
CA LEU A 20 50.17 -40.83 24.35
C LEU A 20 49.25 -41.98 24.02
N ASN A 21 48.36 -42.39 24.93
CA ASN A 21 47.53 -43.60 24.83
C ASN A 21 46.32 -43.42 23.85
N GLY A 22 46.43 -42.70 22.74
CA GLY A 22 45.35 -42.62 21.77
C GLY A 22 44.06 -41.89 22.26
N LYS A 23 44.16 -41.20 23.42
CA LYS A 23 43.03 -40.51 24.07
C LYS A 23 43.18 -39.01 24.00
N ILE A 24 42.04 -38.26 23.99
CA ILE A 24 41.99 -36.83 24.10
C ILE A 24 42.56 -36.40 25.44
N LEU A 25 43.26 -35.27 25.47
CA LEU A 25 43.87 -34.73 26.70
C LEU A 25 42.83 -34.25 27.72
N ASN A 26 43.21 -34.21 28.98
CA ASN A 26 42.38 -33.72 30.07
C ASN A 26 42.01 -32.25 29.83
N ASN A 27 40.87 -31.82 30.34
CA ASN A 27 40.33 -30.45 30.24
C ASN A 27 40.08 -29.96 28.81
N VAL A 28 39.86 -30.89 27.85
CA VAL A 28 39.38 -30.58 26.49
C VAL A 28 37.88 -30.76 26.41
N TYR A 29 37.22 -29.74 25.89
CA TYR A 29 35.76 -29.66 25.77
C TYR A 29 35.34 -29.28 24.36
N VAL A 30 34.19 -29.74 23.92
CA VAL A 30 33.41 -29.16 22.81
C VAL A 30 32.20 -28.49 23.44
N GLN A 31 32.20 -27.15 23.44
CA GLN A 31 31.30 -26.36 24.30
C GLN A 31 31.33 -26.85 25.77
N ASP A 32 30.20 -27.36 26.27
CA ASP A 32 30.08 -27.91 27.63
C ASP A 32 30.32 -29.41 27.72
N ILE A 33 30.60 -30.07 26.58
CA ILE A 33 30.82 -31.52 26.52
C ILE A 33 32.28 -31.82 26.88
N ASN A 34 32.50 -32.41 28.04
CA ASN A 34 33.84 -32.81 28.46
C ASN A 34 34.26 -34.05 27.68
N LEU A 35 35.38 -33.95 26.93
CA LEU A 35 35.97 -35.05 26.14
C LEU A 35 37.28 -35.63 26.75
N SER A 36 37.62 -35.21 28.00
CA SER A 36 38.82 -35.64 28.68
C SER A 36 38.93 -37.15 28.76
N ASP A 37 40.14 -37.67 28.47
CA ASP A 37 40.49 -39.10 28.55
C ASP A 37 39.66 -40.07 27.68
N LEU A 38 38.90 -39.58 26.73
CA LEU A 38 38.13 -40.37 25.77
C LEU A 38 38.98 -40.72 24.54
N THR A 39 38.76 -41.89 23.97
CA THR A 39 39.20 -42.23 22.61
C THR A 39 38.36 -41.39 21.59
N LYS A 40 38.78 -41.36 20.31
CA LYS A 40 38.01 -40.70 19.28
C LYS A 40 36.58 -41.32 19.14
N GLU A 41 36.46 -42.65 19.19
CA GLU A 41 35.16 -43.35 19.09
C GLU A 41 34.26 -43.04 20.29
N GLU A 42 34.84 -43.01 21.51
CA GLU A 42 34.05 -42.62 22.71
C GLU A 42 33.62 -41.15 22.67
N ALA A 43 34.47 -40.27 22.17
CA ALA A 43 34.16 -38.83 22.00
C ALA A 43 33.04 -38.64 20.95
N THR A 44 33.15 -39.31 19.80
CA THR A 44 32.10 -39.31 18.75
C THR A 44 30.75 -39.76 19.31
N LYS A 45 30.70 -40.88 20.02
CA LYS A 45 29.48 -41.38 20.66
C LYS A 45 28.91 -40.36 21.66
N LYS A 46 29.78 -39.76 22.48
CA LYS A 46 29.34 -38.79 23.49
C LYS A 46 28.77 -37.53 22.88
N ILE A 47 29.41 -36.96 21.83
CA ILE A 47 28.89 -35.81 21.09
C ILE A 47 27.58 -36.14 20.43
N ASN A 48 27.48 -37.28 19.72
CA ASN A 48 26.24 -37.68 19.06
C ASN A 48 25.08 -37.84 20.04
N SER A 49 25.31 -38.49 21.20
CA SER A 49 24.28 -38.64 22.22
C SER A 49 23.83 -37.28 22.78
N TYR A 50 24.73 -36.34 22.94
CA TYR A 50 24.39 -34.96 23.36
C TYR A 50 23.60 -34.20 22.28
N ILE A 51 23.95 -34.37 20.99
CA ILE A 51 23.21 -33.82 19.87
C ILE A 51 21.78 -34.39 19.84
N GLU A 52 21.64 -35.73 19.96
CA GLU A 52 20.33 -36.38 19.96
C GLU A 52 19.41 -35.87 21.07
N GLN A 53 19.93 -35.69 22.28
CA GLN A 53 19.19 -35.14 23.42
C GLN A 53 18.76 -33.71 23.25
N ASN A 54 19.46 -32.90 22.40
CA ASN A 54 19.20 -31.49 22.17
C ASN A 54 18.80 -31.18 20.72
N ASN A 55 18.33 -32.19 19.98
CA ASN A 55 18.02 -32.05 18.55
C ASN A 55 16.72 -31.27 18.27
N GLU A 56 15.91 -31.02 19.28
CA GLU A 56 14.64 -30.33 19.15
C GLU A 56 14.61 -29.06 19.99
N PHE A 57 13.83 -28.08 19.55
CA PHE A 57 13.47 -26.90 20.33
C PHE A 57 12.03 -26.50 20.07
N GLU A 58 11.43 -25.74 20.95
CA GLU A 58 10.04 -25.34 20.89
C GLU A 58 9.93 -23.83 20.63
N LEU A 59 9.13 -23.47 19.62
CA LEU A 59 8.70 -22.10 19.38
C LEU A 59 7.24 -21.99 19.82
N PHE A 60 6.90 -20.99 20.65
CA PHE A 60 5.55 -20.86 21.16
C PHE A 60 4.94 -19.48 20.88
N TYR A 61 3.63 -19.44 20.77
CA TYR A 61 2.81 -18.24 20.69
C TYR A 61 1.50 -18.49 21.40
N ASN A 62 1.18 -17.67 22.40
CA ASN A 62 0.05 -17.89 23.31
C ASN A 62 0.10 -19.30 23.91
N ASN A 63 -0.95 -20.10 23.70
CA ASN A 63 -1.07 -21.47 24.19
C ASN A 63 -0.74 -22.53 23.13
N GLU A 64 -0.22 -22.11 21.97
CA GLU A 64 0.19 -23.02 20.89
C GLU A 64 1.72 -23.11 20.83
N SER A 65 2.22 -24.32 20.60
CA SER A 65 3.65 -24.54 20.38
C SER A 65 3.93 -25.26 19.07
N ILE A 66 5.11 -25.03 18.55
CA ILE A 66 5.65 -25.64 17.34
C ILE A 66 6.98 -26.31 17.72
N LEU A 67 7.00 -27.63 17.76
CA LEU A 67 8.22 -28.39 17.95
C LEU A 67 9.01 -28.39 16.64
N VAL A 68 10.26 -28.00 16.70
CA VAL A 68 11.18 -27.92 15.54
C VAL A 68 12.31 -28.90 15.77
N ASN A 69 12.44 -29.90 14.89
CA ASN A 69 13.56 -30.82 14.85
C ASN A 69 14.67 -30.24 13.95
N LYS A 70 15.90 -30.10 14.47
CA LYS A 70 17.05 -29.51 13.78
C LYS A 70 17.46 -30.28 12.51
N GLU A 71 17.30 -31.59 12.48
CA GLU A 71 17.58 -32.43 11.29
C GLU A 71 16.70 -32.01 10.11
N THR A 72 15.44 -31.64 10.37
CA THR A 72 14.53 -31.20 9.31
C THR A 72 15.02 -29.93 8.63
N LEU A 73 15.85 -29.13 9.31
CA LEU A 73 16.50 -27.93 8.80
C LEU A 73 17.82 -28.23 8.09
N GLY A 74 18.22 -29.52 8.03
CA GLY A 74 19.47 -29.97 7.39
C GLY A 74 20.70 -29.58 8.18
N VAL A 75 20.61 -29.60 9.51
CA VAL A 75 21.75 -29.30 10.39
C VAL A 75 22.72 -30.50 10.41
N ASP A 76 24.01 -30.20 10.28
CA ASP A 76 25.12 -31.15 10.39
C ASP A 76 26.22 -30.53 11.27
N TYR A 77 26.45 -31.12 12.43
CA TYR A 77 27.39 -30.62 13.44
C TYR A 77 28.84 -31.01 13.20
N LYS A 78 29.18 -31.64 12.07
CA LYS A 78 30.56 -32.02 11.70
C LYS A 78 31.33 -32.72 12.83
N VAL A 79 30.69 -33.75 13.43
CA VAL A 79 31.20 -34.41 14.64
C VAL A 79 32.61 -34.93 14.46
N ASP A 80 32.94 -35.52 13.30
CA ASP A 80 34.28 -36.07 13.03
C ASP A 80 35.34 -34.94 13.06
N GLU A 81 35.04 -33.78 12.47
CA GLU A 81 35.96 -32.63 12.52
C GLU A 81 36.13 -32.09 13.94
N LEU A 82 35.08 -32.06 14.75
CA LEU A 82 35.17 -31.65 16.16
C LEU A 82 36.01 -32.60 16.99
N VAL A 83 35.84 -33.89 16.79
CA VAL A 83 36.64 -34.92 17.47
C VAL A 83 38.11 -34.87 17.04
N ASP A 84 38.39 -34.70 15.75
CA ASP A 84 39.75 -34.53 15.24
C ASP A 84 40.43 -33.31 15.81
N ARG A 85 39.72 -32.14 15.86
CA ARG A 85 40.22 -30.93 16.51
C ARG A 85 40.50 -31.13 17.99
N ALA A 86 39.63 -31.84 18.71
CA ALA A 86 39.84 -32.14 20.12
C ALA A 86 41.05 -33.06 20.33
N TYR A 87 41.22 -34.08 19.49
CA TYR A 87 42.32 -35.00 19.54
C TYR A 87 43.67 -34.37 19.17
N SER A 88 43.70 -33.37 18.25
CA SER A 88 44.90 -32.69 17.80
C SER A 88 45.50 -31.75 18.85
N ILE A 89 44.69 -31.32 19.84
CA ILE A 89 45.19 -30.43 20.89
C ILE A 89 46.42 -30.98 21.59
N GLY A 90 47.52 -30.25 21.52
CA GLY A 90 48.83 -30.59 22.07
C GLY A 90 49.55 -31.68 21.28
N ARG A 91 49.22 -31.91 19.97
CA ARG A 91 49.84 -32.91 19.10
C ARG A 91 50.16 -32.44 17.69
N ASP A 92 49.71 -31.27 17.30
CA ASP A 92 49.71 -30.77 15.91
C ASP A 92 50.60 -29.53 15.69
N LYS A 93 51.27 -29.07 16.75
CA LYS A 93 52.16 -27.92 16.70
C LYS A 93 53.63 -28.32 16.94
N ASP A 94 54.51 -27.35 17.07
CA ASP A 94 55.88 -27.60 17.46
C ASP A 94 55.96 -28.15 18.91
N LEU A 95 57.00 -28.92 19.18
CA LEU A 95 57.19 -29.62 20.45
C LEU A 95 57.08 -28.70 21.68
N ILE A 96 57.55 -27.45 21.59
CA ILE A 96 57.54 -26.52 22.72
C ILE A 96 56.10 -26.06 22.99
N THR A 97 55.35 -25.72 21.94
CA THR A 97 53.95 -25.29 22.05
C THR A 97 53.05 -26.44 22.53
N ASP A 98 53.24 -27.65 22.04
CA ASP A 98 52.50 -28.83 22.47
C ASP A 98 52.80 -29.17 23.94
N MET A 99 54.06 -29.09 24.39
CA MET A 99 54.41 -29.27 25.80
C MET A 99 53.78 -28.19 26.69
N LYS A 100 53.83 -26.90 26.28
CA LYS A 100 53.16 -25.84 27.02
C LYS A 100 51.65 -26.09 27.16
N THR A 101 50.98 -26.47 26.07
CA THR A 101 49.56 -26.82 26.06
C THR A 101 49.25 -27.97 27.03
N LYS A 102 50.02 -29.04 27.01
CA LYS A 102 49.86 -30.17 27.93
C LYS A 102 50.05 -29.79 29.39
N ILE A 103 51.03 -28.93 29.68
CA ILE A 103 51.30 -28.45 31.06
C ILE A 103 50.11 -27.56 31.51
N SER A 104 49.64 -26.66 30.66
CA SER A 104 48.52 -25.77 30.95
C SER A 104 47.23 -26.56 31.27
N LEU A 105 46.90 -27.54 30.43
CA LEU A 105 45.75 -28.44 30.66
C LEU A 105 45.89 -29.23 31.99
N LYS A 106 47.10 -29.72 32.32
CA LYS A 106 47.35 -30.41 33.59
C LYS A 106 47.18 -29.49 34.81
N LYS A 107 47.41 -28.17 34.64
CA LYS A 107 47.18 -27.17 35.72
C LYS A 107 45.70 -26.78 35.87
N GLY A 108 44.79 -27.38 35.08
CA GLY A 108 43.37 -27.14 35.18
C GLY A 108 42.82 -26.11 34.19
N GLU A 109 43.67 -25.56 33.30
CA GLU A 109 43.12 -24.70 32.22
C GLU A 109 42.26 -25.54 31.27
N LYS A 110 41.10 -25.01 30.90
CA LYS A 110 40.19 -25.66 29.95
C LYS A 110 40.48 -25.22 28.51
N LYS A 111 40.44 -26.17 27.59
CA LYS A 111 40.43 -25.87 26.15
C LYS A 111 39.05 -26.18 25.61
N ILE A 112 38.33 -25.13 25.26
CA ILE A 112 37.00 -25.21 24.73
C ILE A 112 37.06 -25.05 23.22
N ILE A 113 36.52 -26.02 22.49
CA ILE A 113 36.33 -26.00 21.04
C ILE A 113 34.89 -25.53 20.78
N PRO A 114 34.70 -24.46 20.03
CA PRO A 114 33.33 -24.04 19.68
C PRO A 114 32.68 -25.10 18.79
N LEU A 115 31.38 -25.32 18.99
CA LEU A 115 30.55 -26.14 18.11
C LEU A 115 30.54 -25.49 16.72
N THR A 116 30.64 -26.32 15.70
CA THR A 116 30.54 -25.87 14.32
C THR A 116 29.50 -26.71 13.61
N CYS A 117 28.59 -26.05 12.91
CA CYS A 117 27.56 -26.73 12.14
C CYS A 117 27.38 -26.09 10.77
N SER A 118 26.75 -26.82 9.88
CA SER A 118 26.15 -26.30 8.66
C SER A 118 24.66 -26.57 8.69
N TYR A 119 23.86 -25.76 8.03
CA TYR A 119 22.42 -25.93 7.92
C TYR A 119 21.89 -25.41 6.57
N ASN A 120 20.68 -25.81 6.21
CA ASN A 120 20.06 -25.37 4.96
C ASN A 120 19.21 -24.13 5.18
N ILE A 121 19.75 -22.96 4.80
CA ILE A 121 19.09 -21.67 4.98
C ILE A 121 17.70 -21.61 4.32
N LYS A 122 17.50 -22.28 3.16
CA LYS A 122 16.19 -22.31 2.49
C LYS A 122 15.15 -23.09 3.31
N LYS A 123 15.58 -24.13 4.05
CA LYS A 123 14.67 -24.87 4.93
C LYS A 123 14.28 -24.02 6.15
N VAL A 124 15.21 -23.22 6.68
CA VAL A 124 14.93 -22.25 7.75
C VAL A 124 13.93 -21.21 7.28
N ASP A 125 14.19 -20.57 6.12
CA ASP A 125 13.29 -19.57 5.54
C ASP A 125 11.89 -20.16 5.27
N ASN A 126 11.81 -21.39 4.75
CA ASN A 126 10.53 -22.09 4.52
C ASN A 126 9.75 -22.36 5.83
N LEU A 127 10.44 -22.69 6.92
CA LEU A 127 9.81 -22.83 8.23
C LEU A 127 9.23 -21.50 8.70
N ILE A 128 10.02 -20.42 8.60
CA ILE A 128 9.58 -19.06 8.96
C ILE A 128 8.37 -18.64 8.13
N ASP A 129 8.36 -18.89 6.82
CA ASP A 129 7.23 -18.56 5.94
C ASP A 129 5.96 -19.34 6.30
N LYS A 130 6.08 -20.59 6.71
CA LYS A 130 4.94 -21.39 7.21
C LYS A 130 4.39 -20.81 8.51
N ILE A 131 5.27 -20.45 9.46
CA ILE A 131 4.88 -19.83 10.73
C ILE A 131 4.23 -18.46 10.45
N TYR A 132 4.84 -17.65 9.59
CA TYR A 132 4.27 -16.37 9.17
C TYR A 132 2.86 -16.51 8.61
N SER A 133 2.67 -17.44 7.66
CA SER A 133 1.37 -17.66 7.02
C SER A 133 0.29 -18.13 8.01
N LYS A 134 0.69 -18.87 9.06
CA LYS A 134 -0.23 -19.35 10.11
C LYS A 134 -0.64 -18.23 11.07
N LEU A 135 0.27 -17.32 11.40
CA LEU A 135 0.08 -16.31 12.45
C LEU A 135 -0.25 -14.91 11.91
N TYR A 136 -0.19 -14.70 10.60
CA TYR A 136 -0.53 -13.42 9.99
C TYR A 136 -2.01 -13.10 10.13
N ILE A 137 -2.31 -11.94 10.69
CA ILE A 137 -3.65 -11.37 10.75
C ILE A 137 -3.59 -9.98 10.10
N SER A 138 -4.35 -9.80 9.02
CA SER A 138 -4.45 -8.50 8.36
C SER A 138 -5.15 -7.49 9.28
N PRO A 139 -4.65 -6.26 9.42
CA PRO A 139 -5.39 -5.21 10.10
C PRO A 139 -6.67 -4.89 9.33
N LYS A 140 -7.72 -4.55 10.05
CA LYS A 140 -8.98 -4.07 9.48
C LYS A 140 -9.17 -2.62 9.90
N ASP A 141 -9.35 -1.73 8.93
CA ASP A 141 -9.58 -0.32 9.17
C ASP A 141 -10.94 -0.08 9.85
N ALA A 142 -11.01 0.95 10.68
CA ALA A 142 -12.27 1.55 11.05
C ALA A 142 -12.99 2.05 9.79
N SER A 143 -14.29 1.99 9.78
CA SER A 143 -15.10 2.47 8.66
C SER A 143 -16.24 3.35 9.14
N ALA A 144 -16.66 4.27 8.30
CA ALA A 144 -17.81 5.11 8.59
C ALA A 144 -18.79 5.09 7.40
N LYS A 145 -20.08 5.13 7.72
CA LYS A 145 -21.17 5.21 6.73
C LYS A 145 -22.16 6.28 7.14
N ILE A 146 -22.80 6.85 6.13
CA ILE A 146 -23.92 7.77 6.36
C ILE A 146 -25.21 6.95 6.29
N VAL A 147 -25.92 6.86 7.42
CA VAL A 147 -27.20 6.16 7.55
C VAL A 147 -28.23 7.17 8.02
N ASP A 148 -29.27 7.41 7.22
CA ASP A 148 -30.33 8.38 7.50
C ASP A 148 -29.79 9.77 7.92
N GLY A 149 -28.72 10.21 7.25
CA GLY A 149 -28.05 11.49 7.51
C GLY A 149 -27.13 11.52 8.73
N ASN A 150 -27.02 10.42 9.49
CA ASN A 150 -26.15 10.28 10.64
C ASN A 150 -24.86 9.53 10.27
N ILE A 151 -23.75 9.92 10.88
CA ILE A 151 -22.46 9.26 10.71
C ILE A 151 -22.39 8.08 11.71
N VAL A 152 -22.27 6.86 11.18
CA VAL A 152 -22.11 5.63 11.96
C VAL A 152 -20.70 5.11 11.75
N VAL A 153 -19.93 5.02 12.84
CA VAL A 153 -18.53 4.56 12.81
C VAL A 153 -18.44 3.13 13.34
N TYR A 154 -17.70 2.28 12.65
CA TYR A 154 -17.40 0.90 13.03
C TYR A 154 -15.92 0.80 13.42
N GLU A 155 -15.65 0.05 14.50
CA GLU A 155 -14.30 -0.12 15.07
C GLU A 155 -13.34 -0.81 14.12
N GLU A 156 -12.08 -0.45 14.24
CA GLU A 156 -10.95 -1.15 13.63
C GLU A 156 -10.56 -2.40 14.40
N HIS A 157 -9.72 -3.22 13.75
CA HIS A 157 -9.02 -4.32 14.40
C HIS A 157 -7.55 -4.27 14.01
N LYS A 158 -6.66 -4.32 14.99
CA LYS A 158 -5.23 -4.44 14.76
C LYS A 158 -4.91 -5.81 14.17
N GLY A 159 -3.95 -5.83 13.27
CA GLY A 159 -3.37 -7.05 12.75
C GLY A 159 -2.08 -7.43 13.47
N GLN A 160 -1.50 -8.54 13.08
CA GLN A 160 -0.18 -8.99 13.53
C GLN A 160 0.58 -9.70 12.42
N ALA A 161 1.90 -9.65 12.49
CA ALA A 161 2.79 -10.39 11.59
C ALA A 161 3.99 -10.91 12.37
N VAL A 162 4.52 -12.07 11.97
CA VAL A 162 5.78 -12.58 12.53
C VAL A 162 6.92 -11.67 12.10
N ASN A 163 7.74 -11.24 13.04
CA ASN A 163 9.02 -10.60 12.75
C ASN A 163 10.00 -11.66 12.24
N LYS A 164 10.07 -11.80 10.92
CA LYS A 164 10.85 -12.87 10.26
C LYS A 164 12.35 -12.80 10.56
N GLU A 165 12.89 -11.58 10.69
CA GLU A 165 14.31 -11.35 10.96
C GLU A 165 14.65 -11.84 12.37
N ASN A 166 13.94 -11.38 13.37
CA ASN A 166 14.15 -11.79 14.76
C ASN A 166 13.89 -13.29 14.94
N LEU A 167 12.89 -13.86 14.29
CA LEU A 167 12.63 -15.29 14.37
C LEU A 167 13.75 -16.10 13.73
N LYS A 168 14.33 -15.63 12.63
CA LYS A 168 15.49 -16.24 11.99
C LYS A 168 16.69 -16.25 12.92
N ASP A 169 16.97 -15.14 13.58
CA ASP A 169 18.09 -15.03 14.54
C ASP A 169 17.92 -16.01 15.71
N ILE A 170 16.69 -16.14 16.23
CA ILE A 170 16.38 -17.13 17.28
C ILE A 170 16.65 -18.55 16.80
N ILE A 171 16.15 -18.92 15.61
CA ILE A 171 16.33 -20.26 15.06
C ILE A 171 17.81 -20.57 14.80
N VAL A 172 18.54 -19.63 14.20
CA VAL A 172 19.97 -19.76 13.92
C VAL A 172 20.76 -19.91 15.22
N TYR A 173 20.49 -19.06 16.22
CA TYR A 173 21.12 -19.20 17.55
C TYR A 173 20.91 -20.57 18.16
N LYS A 174 19.67 -21.11 18.10
CA LYS A 174 19.36 -22.45 18.61
C LYS A 174 20.06 -23.57 17.86
N ILE A 175 20.28 -23.39 16.56
CA ILE A 175 21.05 -24.34 15.74
C ILE A 175 22.52 -24.28 16.13
N GLU A 176 23.12 -23.09 16.11
CA GLU A 176 24.58 -22.90 16.31
C GLU A 176 25.04 -23.24 17.73
N ASN A 177 24.15 -23.05 18.73
CA ASN A 177 24.46 -23.33 20.13
C ASN A 177 23.88 -24.65 20.64
N LEU A 178 23.23 -25.45 19.77
CA LEU A 178 22.52 -26.68 20.13
C LEU A 178 21.52 -26.46 21.28
N ASP A 179 20.91 -25.26 21.30
CA ASP A 179 19.96 -24.85 22.33
C ASP A 179 18.59 -25.52 22.11
N SER A 180 18.09 -26.25 23.13
CA SER A 180 16.81 -26.90 23.13
C SER A 180 15.74 -26.17 23.97
N SER A 181 16.05 -24.98 24.47
CA SER A 181 15.09 -24.18 25.25
C SER A 181 13.90 -23.71 24.42
N GLN A 182 12.82 -23.36 25.08
CA GLN A 182 11.66 -22.71 24.43
C GLN A 182 11.95 -21.26 24.09
N SER A 183 11.33 -20.76 23.02
CA SER A 183 11.39 -19.34 22.66
C SER A 183 10.06 -18.85 22.12
N GLU A 184 9.66 -17.64 22.51
CA GLU A 184 8.47 -16.99 22.00
C GLU A 184 8.70 -16.56 20.54
N ILE A 185 7.66 -16.71 19.70
CA ILE A 185 7.68 -16.23 18.32
C ILE A 185 7.50 -14.71 18.36
N PRO A 186 8.48 -13.93 17.85
CA PRO A 186 8.39 -12.47 17.85
C PRO A 186 7.33 -11.99 16.86
N LEU A 187 6.42 -11.14 17.32
CA LEU A 187 5.36 -10.56 16.51
C LEU A 187 5.42 -9.04 16.48
N ASP A 188 5.13 -8.49 15.30
CA ASP A 188 4.90 -7.07 15.08
C ASP A 188 3.39 -6.81 15.03
N VAL A 189 2.95 -5.73 15.68
CA VAL A 189 1.56 -5.25 15.60
C VAL A 189 1.39 -4.45 14.31
N LEU A 190 0.42 -4.86 13.49
CA LEU A 190 0.03 -4.12 12.29
C LEU A 190 -1.13 -3.18 12.64
N ASN A 191 -0.86 -1.89 12.55
CA ASN A 191 -1.87 -0.88 12.82
C ASN A 191 -2.78 -0.68 11.59
N PRO A 192 -4.09 -0.46 11.79
CA PRO A 192 -5.00 -0.05 10.73
C PRO A 192 -4.67 1.36 10.24
N LYS A 193 -5.06 1.66 9.02
CA LYS A 193 -4.90 2.98 8.39
C LYS A 193 -5.85 4.02 9.00
N TYR A 194 -7.08 3.60 9.33
CA TYR A 194 -8.10 4.42 9.98
C TYR A 194 -8.44 3.83 11.33
N THR A 195 -8.51 4.69 12.37
CA THR A 195 -8.94 4.31 13.71
C THR A 195 -10.33 4.86 14.01
N TYR A 196 -11.04 4.21 14.91
CA TYR A 196 -12.34 4.66 15.42
C TYR A 196 -12.28 6.11 15.94
N ASP A 197 -11.28 6.42 16.75
CA ASP A 197 -11.10 7.76 17.33
C ASP A 197 -10.87 8.84 16.27
N GLN A 198 -10.21 8.50 15.14
CA GLN A 198 -10.04 9.43 14.01
C GLN A 198 -11.37 9.67 13.31
N LEU A 199 -12.16 8.62 13.07
CA LEU A 199 -13.42 8.72 12.33
C LEU A 199 -14.54 9.34 13.17
N MET A 200 -14.53 9.17 14.49
CA MET A 200 -15.47 9.83 15.40
C MET A 200 -15.35 11.36 15.42
N LYS A 201 -14.24 11.91 14.90
CA LYS A 201 -14.10 13.36 14.72
C LYS A 201 -14.87 13.89 13.53
N ILE A 202 -15.37 13.03 12.65
CA ILE A 202 -16.23 13.43 11.53
C ILE A 202 -17.63 13.64 12.08
N ASP A 203 -18.01 14.88 12.29
CA ASP A 203 -19.22 15.28 13.00
C ASP A 203 -20.09 16.30 12.24
N THR A 204 -19.60 16.84 11.10
CA THR A 204 -20.27 17.96 10.45
C THR A 204 -20.21 17.88 8.93
N LEU A 205 -21.18 18.53 8.27
CA LEU A 205 -21.19 18.74 6.82
C LEU A 205 -20.30 19.93 6.46
N LEU A 206 -19.17 19.69 5.79
CA LEU A 206 -18.25 20.71 5.35
C LEU A 206 -18.74 21.42 4.09
N GLY A 207 -19.22 20.66 3.10
CA GLY A 207 -19.69 21.18 1.84
C GLY A 207 -20.72 20.27 1.17
N SER A 208 -21.65 20.86 0.41
CA SER A 208 -22.67 20.11 -0.33
C SER A 208 -22.98 20.83 -1.63
N TYR A 209 -23.34 20.05 -2.64
CA TYR A 209 -23.84 20.56 -3.90
C TYR A 209 -24.82 19.58 -4.55
N GLU A 210 -25.75 20.09 -5.36
CA GLU A 210 -26.71 19.25 -6.08
C GLU A 210 -26.81 19.63 -7.55
N THR A 211 -27.07 18.65 -8.40
CA THR A 211 -27.38 18.86 -9.82
C THR A 211 -28.58 18.02 -10.24
N TYR A 212 -29.35 18.57 -11.19
CA TYR A 212 -30.60 17.94 -11.64
C TYR A 212 -30.42 17.21 -12.96
N PHE A 213 -31.14 16.10 -13.14
CA PHE A 213 -31.17 15.31 -14.36
C PHE A 213 -32.58 14.89 -14.73
N ASN A 214 -32.82 14.53 -16.00
CA ASN A 214 -34.12 14.03 -16.48
C ASN A 214 -34.26 12.53 -16.17
N PRO A 215 -35.21 12.12 -15.28
CA PRO A 215 -35.42 10.72 -14.89
C PRO A 215 -35.92 9.82 -16.03
N LYS A 216 -36.47 10.38 -17.10
CA LYS A 216 -36.92 9.62 -18.26
C LYS A 216 -35.78 9.06 -19.10
N ARG A 217 -34.55 9.58 -18.95
CA ARG A 217 -33.35 9.12 -19.67
C ARG A 217 -32.69 7.93 -18.95
N LYS A 218 -33.34 6.77 -18.96
CA LYS A 218 -32.98 5.58 -18.11
C LYS A 218 -31.52 5.18 -18.14
N ASN A 219 -30.86 5.12 -19.31
CA ASN A 219 -29.44 4.76 -19.41
C ASN A 219 -28.54 5.81 -18.75
N ARG A 220 -28.86 7.11 -18.88
CA ARG A 220 -28.14 8.19 -18.23
C ARG A 220 -28.32 8.12 -16.70
N VAL A 221 -29.54 7.85 -16.22
CA VAL A 221 -29.80 7.65 -14.79
C VAL A 221 -29.02 6.46 -14.26
N ASN A 222 -28.99 5.32 -14.99
CA ASN A 222 -28.15 4.18 -14.63
C ASN A 222 -26.68 4.59 -14.44
N ASN A 223 -26.11 5.32 -15.39
CA ASN A 223 -24.72 5.74 -15.33
C ASN A 223 -24.42 6.69 -14.17
N ILE A 224 -25.34 7.64 -13.91
CA ILE A 224 -25.26 8.54 -12.74
C ILE A 224 -25.29 7.70 -11.44
N THR A 225 -26.21 6.73 -11.35
CA THR A 225 -26.36 5.86 -10.18
C THR A 225 -25.12 5.00 -9.95
N VAL A 226 -24.58 4.38 -11.00
CA VAL A 226 -23.35 3.58 -10.91
C VAL A 226 -22.18 4.44 -10.44
N ALA A 227 -21.97 5.59 -11.08
CA ALA A 227 -20.85 6.46 -10.71
C ALA A 227 -21.00 7.04 -9.29
N ALA A 228 -22.20 7.48 -8.91
CA ALA A 228 -22.46 8.02 -7.57
C ALA A 228 -22.24 6.97 -6.47
N LYS A 229 -22.72 5.73 -6.66
CA LYS A 229 -22.47 4.64 -5.70
C LYS A 229 -21.00 4.28 -5.58
N SER A 230 -20.28 4.26 -6.71
CA SER A 230 -18.85 3.94 -6.74
C SER A 230 -17.96 5.03 -6.11
N THR A 231 -18.48 6.23 -5.95
CA THR A 231 -17.77 7.39 -5.37
C THR A 231 -18.41 7.84 -4.04
N SER A 232 -19.26 7.00 -3.42
CA SER A 232 -19.91 7.29 -2.15
C SER A 232 -19.26 6.54 -1.00
N ASP A 233 -19.32 7.12 0.19
CA ASP A 233 -18.77 6.64 1.45
C ASP A 233 -17.25 6.41 1.38
N ILE A 234 -16.57 7.27 0.61
CA ILE A 234 -15.13 7.22 0.44
C ILE A 234 -14.45 8.05 1.52
N LEU A 235 -13.66 7.38 2.36
CA LEU A 235 -12.78 8.01 3.34
C LEU A 235 -11.52 8.55 2.64
N VAL A 236 -11.18 9.80 2.92
CA VAL A 236 -9.97 10.46 2.41
C VAL A 236 -9.23 11.06 3.60
N ASN A 237 -8.09 10.46 3.96
CA ASN A 237 -7.31 10.91 5.11
C ASN A 237 -6.64 12.27 4.86
N THR A 238 -6.15 12.90 5.93
CA THR A 238 -5.35 14.12 5.85
C THR A 238 -4.21 13.95 4.83
N ASN A 239 -4.08 14.92 3.94
CA ASN A 239 -3.10 14.93 2.86
C ASN A 239 -3.28 13.88 1.76
N GLU A 240 -4.26 13.00 1.84
CA GLU A 240 -4.59 12.06 0.77
C GLU A 240 -5.39 12.72 -0.36
N LYS A 241 -5.39 12.05 -1.51
CA LYS A 241 -6.10 12.50 -2.70
C LYS A 241 -7.31 11.60 -2.98
N PHE A 242 -8.42 12.22 -3.34
CA PHE A 242 -9.55 11.58 -4.00
C PHE A 242 -9.35 11.68 -5.51
N SER A 243 -9.47 10.56 -6.24
CA SER A 243 -9.49 10.51 -7.70
C SER A 243 -10.79 9.87 -8.16
N PHE A 244 -11.57 10.60 -8.94
CA PHE A 244 -12.87 10.10 -9.42
C PHE A 244 -12.72 8.83 -10.26
N ASN A 245 -11.79 8.84 -11.24
CA ASN A 245 -11.56 7.69 -12.10
C ASN A 245 -11.01 6.48 -11.35
N GLN A 246 -10.20 6.70 -10.30
CA GLN A 246 -9.71 5.60 -9.47
C GLN A 246 -10.87 4.91 -8.75
N GLN A 247 -11.79 5.67 -8.16
CA GLN A 247 -12.97 5.09 -7.50
C GLN A 247 -13.84 4.28 -8.48
N LEU A 248 -14.01 4.75 -9.72
CA LEU A 248 -14.75 3.99 -10.73
C LEU A 248 -14.06 2.69 -11.12
N ARG A 249 -12.72 2.66 -11.18
CA ARG A 249 -11.94 1.43 -11.45
C ARG A 249 -12.03 0.45 -10.31
N ASP A 250 -11.77 0.90 -9.08
CA ASP A 250 -11.73 0.05 -7.89
C ASP A 250 -13.08 -0.63 -7.62
N ASN A 251 -14.18 -0.01 -8.06
CA ASN A 251 -15.55 -0.54 -7.93
C ASN A 251 -16.08 -1.20 -9.20
N ASP A 252 -15.24 -1.45 -10.20
CA ASP A 252 -15.64 -2.05 -11.50
C ASP A 252 -16.83 -1.35 -12.15
N ALA A 253 -16.88 -0.01 -12.02
CA ALA A 253 -18.01 0.78 -12.47
C ALA A 253 -18.08 0.88 -14.00
N TYR A 254 -16.92 0.98 -14.67
CA TYR A 254 -16.87 1.16 -16.12
C TYR A 254 -17.58 0.06 -16.90
N ASN A 255 -17.55 -1.18 -16.43
CA ASN A 255 -18.22 -2.32 -17.04
C ASN A 255 -19.74 -2.30 -16.86
N LYS A 256 -20.27 -1.47 -15.96
CA LYS A 256 -21.71 -1.32 -15.66
C LYS A 256 -22.34 -0.13 -16.37
N LEU A 257 -21.55 0.67 -17.12
CA LEU A 257 -22.02 1.85 -17.83
C LEU A 257 -22.73 1.49 -19.13
N LYS A 258 -23.75 2.28 -19.46
CA LYS A 258 -24.59 2.12 -20.67
C LYS A 258 -24.36 3.27 -21.65
N VAL A 259 -24.71 3.04 -22.92
CA VAL A 259 -24.72 4.07 -23.96
C VAL A 259 -25.77 5.13 -23.64
N ALA A 260 -25.35 6.39 -23.58
CA ALA A 260 -26.21 7.56 -23.37
C ALA A 260 -25.63 8.78 -24.09
N SER A 261 -26.29 9.95 -24.02
CA SER A 261 -25.80 11.17 -24.64
C SER A 261 -24.53 11.66 -23.94
N ILE A 262 -23.50 11.94 -24.73
CA ILE A 262 -22.20 12.51 -24.34
C ILE A 262 -21.92 13.80 -25.11
N ILE A 263 -20.89 14.54 -24.70
CA ILE A 263 -20.29 15.63 -25.47
C ILE A 263 -18.96 15.10 -26.03
N LEU A 264 -18.83 15.05 -27.37
CA LEU A 264 -17.63 14.63 -28.06
C LEU A 264 -17.25 15.68 -29.11
N ASN A 265 -16.01 16.17 -29.09
CA ASN A 265 -15.52 17.17 -30.05
C ASN A 265 -16.43 18.40 -30.22
N GLY A 266 -17.01 18.88 -29.10
CA GLY A 266 -17.89 20.05 -29.12
C GLY A 266 -19.27 19.81 -29.70
N LYS A 267 -19.74 18.55 -29.85
CA LYS A 267 -21.08 18.17 -30.34
C LYS A 267 -21.70 17.13 -29.41
N HIS A 268 -23.02 17.08 -29.40
CA HIS A 268 -23.75 15.99 -28.74
C HIS A 268 -23.69 14.72 -29.57
N ASP A 269 -23.31 13.62 -28.94
CA ASP A 269 -23.18 12.30 -29.53
C ASP A 269 -23.68 11.21 -28.59
N LYS A 270 -23.65 9.94 -28.99
CA LYS A 270 -23.95 8.78 -28.16
C LYS A 270 -22.66 8.02 -27.83
N GLY A 271 -22.47 7.71 -26.55
CA GLY A 271 -21.31 6.93 -26.09
C GLY A 271 -21.55 6.31 -24.72
N VAL A 272 -20.69 5.35 -24.36
CA VAL A 272 -20.73 4.71 -23.03
C VAL A 272 -20.37 5.75 -21.96
N GLY A 273 -21.11 5.75 -20.85
CA GLY A 273 -20.80 6.60 -19.69
C GLY A 273 -21.43 8.00 -19.71
N GLY A 274 -22.32 8.32 -20.68
CA GLY A 274 -23.03 9.59 -20.64
C GLY A 274 -23.78 9.78 -19.31
N GLY A 275 -23.39 10.80 -18.55
CA GLY A 275 -23.89 11.10 -17.19
C GLY A 275 -22.81 11.13 -16.11
N ILE A 276 -21.68 10.44 -16.26
CA ILE A 276 -20.63 10.38 -15.23
C ILE A 276 -20.01 11.75 -14.93
N CYS A 277 -19.83 12.61 -15.94
CA CYS A 277 -19.33 13.98 -15.73
C CYS A 277 -20.27 14.84 -14.89
N GLN A 278 -21.55 14.52 -14.82
CA GLN A 278 -22.47 15.21 -13.91
C GLN A 278 -22.19 14.85 -12.46
N VAL A 279 -21.86 13.59 -12.17
CA VAL A 279 -21.47 13.13 -10.82
C VAL A 279 -20.15 13.78 -10.41
N SER A 280 -19.11 13.74 -11.26
CA SER A 280 -17.83 14.39 -10.97
C SER A 280 -17.98 15.89 -10.76
N THR A 281 -18.82 16.56 -11.54
CA THR A 281 -19.15 18.00 -11.37
C THR A 281 -19.84 18.26 -10.03
N THR A 282 -20.74 17.39 -9.60
CA THR A 282 -21.46 17.57 -8.33
C THR A 282 -20.50 17.40 -7.15
N ILE A 283 -19.63 16.38 -7.18
CA ILE A 283 -18.58 16.17 -6.16
C ILE A 283 -17.57 17.34 -6.19
N TYR A 284 -17.16 17.81 -7.37
CA TYR A 284 -16.25 18.96 -7.49
C TYR A 284 -16.79 20.19 -6.77
N ASN A 285 -18.06 20.52 -6.98
CA ASN A 285 -18.66 21.66 -6.31
C ASN A 285 -18.79 21.45 -4.80
N ALA A 286 -19.16 20.24 -4.34
CA ALA A 286 -19.13 19.93 -2.91
C ALA A 286 -17.71 20.10 -2.33
N ALA A 287 -16.66 19.69 -3.06
CA ALA A 287 -15.27 19.88 -2.67
C ALA A 287 -14.84 21.35 -2.63
N LEU A 288 -15.34 22.18 -3.54
CA LEU A 288 -15.13 23.64 -3.50
C LEU A 288 -15.68 24.26 -2.21
N TYR A 289 -16.94 23.94 -1.85
CA TYR A 289 -17.57 24.43 -0.63
C TYR A 289 -16.97 23.85 0.65
N ALA A 290 -16.42 22.62 0.59
CA ALA A 290 -15.70 22.02 1.70
C ALA A 290 -14.27 22.53 1.86
N GLY A 291 -13.77 23.40 0.95
CA GLY A 291 -12.44 23.99 1.03
C GLY A 291 -11.30 23.04 0.63
N MET A 292 -11.59 21.98 -0.12
CA MET A 292 -10.57 21.00 -0.57
C MET A 292 -9.63 21.60 -1.62
N ASP A 293 -8.37 21.18 -1.63
CA ASP A 293 -7.40 21.58 -2.66
C ASP A 293 -7.69 20.86 -3.96
N ILE A 294 -8.01 21.61 -5.02
CA ILE A 294 -8.25 21.04 -6.34
C ILE A 294 -6.93 20.77 -7.04
N VAL A 295 -6.62 19.50 -7.27
CA VAL A 295 -5.34 19.05 -7.85
C VAL A 295 -5.43 18.89 -9.36
N LYS A 296 -6.57 18.37 -9.87
CA LYS A 296 -6.78 18.17 -11.31
C LYS A 296 -8.24 18.37 -11.65
N ILE A 297 -8.48 19.23 -12.64
CA ILE A 297 -9.80 19.49 -13.19
C ILE A 297 -9.69 19.88 -14.67
N THR A 298 -10.70 19.51 -15.44
CA THR A 298 -10.84 19.92 -16.85
C THR A 298 -12.30 20.28 -17.09
N ASN A 299 -12.58 21.45 -17.69
CA ASN A 299 -13.94 21.82 -18.08
C ASN A 299 -14.35 21.15 -19.41
N HIS A 300 -15.65 21.08 -19.68
CA HIS A 300 -16.15 20.62 -20.99
C HIS A 300 -15.83 21.65 -22.09
N SER A 301 -15.81 21.18 -23.33
CA SER A 301 -15.71 22.05 -24.51
C SER A 301 -17.00 22.86 -24.75
N ILE A 302 -18.10 22.48 -24.13
CA ILE A 302 -19.40 23.19 -24.16
C ILE A 302 -19.85 23.40 -22.72
N PRO A 303 -20.32 24.59 -22.33
CA PRO A 303 -20.88 24.81 -21.01
C PRO A 303 -22.00 23.79 -20.70
N SER A 304 -21.91 23.13 -19.57
CA SER A 304 -22.89 22.13 -19.15
C SER A 304 -24.15 22.79 -18.64
N PRO A 305 -25.36 22.33 -19.03
CA PRO A 305 -26.63 22.98 -18.67
C PRO A 305 -27.05 22.80 -17.19
N TYR A 306 -26.41 21.84 -16.48
CA TYR A 306 -26.75 21.49 -15.09
C TYR A 306 -25.88 22.22 -14.04
N VAL A 307 -24.95 23.09 -14.49
CA VAL A 307 -24.07 23.85 -13.61
C VAL A 307 -23.70 25.19 -14.21
N THR A 308 -23.38 26.19 -13.40
CA THR A 308 -22.84 27.48 -13.83
C THR A 308 -21.53 27.30 -14.59
N LYS A 309 -21.31 28.11 -15.66
CA LYS A 309 -20.05 28.13 -16.42
C LYS A 309 -18.85 28.34 -15.47
N GLY A 310 -17.77 27.59 -15.71
CA GLY A 310 -16.57 27.61 -14.86
C GLY A 310 -16.58 26.56 -13.73
N ARG A 311 -17.71 25.91 -13.47
CA ARG A 311 -17.90 25.00 -12.33
C ARG A 311 -18.14 23.54 -12.73
N ASP A 312 -17.82 23.16 -13.95
CA ASP A 312 -17.97 21.81 -14.45
C ASP A 312 -16.65 21.02 -14.41
N ALA A 313 -16.75 19.72 -14.21
CA ALA A 313 -15.63 18.79 -14.13
C ALA A 313 -15.83 17.63 -15.10
N THR A 314 -15.04 17.61 -16.17
CA THR A 314 -15.05 16.54 -17.18
C THR A 314 -14.16 15.40 -16.75
N VAL A 315 -14.64 14.18 -16.91
CA VAL A 315 -13.91 12.94 -16.68
C VAL A 315 -14.07 11.99 -17.85
N SER A 316 -13.01 11.24 -18.14
CA SER A 316 -13.03 10.14 -19.11
C SER A 316 -12.04 9.06 -18.71
N ASN A 317 -12.34 7.80 -19.02
CA ASN A 317 -11.46 6.69 -18.69
C ASN A 317 -10.08 6.87 -19.37
N GLY A 318 -9.02 6.96 -18.57
CA GLY A 318 -7.64 6.99 -19.02
C GLY A 318 -7.05 8.38 -19.37
N SER A 319 -7.85 9.44 -19.57
CA SER A 319 -7.29 10.74 -20.00
C SER A 319 -7.62 11.93 -19.11
N MET A 320 -8.88 12.14 -18.78
CA MET A 320 -9.34 13.27 -17.95
C MET A 320 -9.84 12.76 -16.61
N ASP A 321 -9.33 13.32 -15.52
CA ASP A 321 -9.74 12.95 -14.16
C ASP A 321 -10.08 14.20 -13.35
N PHE A 322 -10.93 14.04 -12.36
CA PHE A 322 -11.16 14.99 -11.31
C PHE A 322 -10.47 14.49 -10.03
N VAL A 323 -9.53 15.30 -9.52
CA VAL A 323 -8.73 14.96 -8.33
C VAL A 323 -8.73 16.16 -7.39
N PHE A 324 -9.04 15.91 -6.13
CA PHE A 324 -8.78 16.86 -5.05
C PHE A 324 -7.97 16.22 -3.92
N LYS A 325 -7.34 17.04 -3.08
CA LYS A 325 -6.60 16.65 -1.89
C LYS A 325 -7.34 17.12 -0.65
N ASN A 326 -7.45 16.25 0.35
CA ASN A 326 -7.88 16.67 1.68
C ASN A 326 -6.75 17.43 2.38
N ASN A 327 -6.87 18.73 2.44
CA ASN A 327 -5.94 19.66 3.10
C ASN A 327 -6.36 20.03 4.52
N ASN A 328 -7.34 19.31 5.10
CA ASN A 328 -7.76 19.47 6.49
C ASN A 328 -6.90 18.65 7.44
N ASN A 329 -7.02 18.93 8.74
CA ASN A 329 -6.28 18.21 9.78
C ASN A 329 -6.92 16.86 10.14
N ASN A 330 -8.15 16.62 9.70
CA ASN A 330 -8.91 15.39 10.00
C ASN A 330 -9.36 14.71 8.70
N PRO A 331 -9.66 13.40 8.74
CA PRO A 331 -10.23 12.70 7.60
C PRO A 331 -11.60 13.26 7.21
N ILE A 332 -11.99 13.03 5.95
CA ILE A 332 -13.29 13.40 5.41
C ILE A 332 -13.98 12.18 4.78
N ILE A 333 -15.30 12.26 4.63
CA ILE A 333 -16.10 11.29 3.88
C ILE A 333 -16.74 12.01 2.70
N VAL A 334 -16.56 11.46 1.48
CA VAL A 334 -17.33 11.83 0.30
C VAL A 334 -18.57 10.96 0.23
N HIS A 335 -19.76 11.55 0.25
CA HIS A 335 -21.03 10.82 0.22
C HIS A 335 -21.93 11.35 -0.88
N ASN A 336 -22.63 10.47 -1.59
CA ASN A 336 -23.56 10.83 -2.66
C ASN A 336 -24.94 10.24 -2.40
N GLU A 337 -25.96 11.08 -2.52
CA GLU A 337 -27.37 10.70 -2.46
C GLU A 337 -28.03 10.89 -3.83
N ILE A 338 -28.84 9.92 -4.23
CA ILE A 338 -29.55 9.96 -5.50
C ILE A 338 -31.04 10.00 -5.21
N PHE A 339 -31.68 11.00 -5.74
CA PHE A 339 -33.13 11.18 -5.72
C PHE A 339 -33.69 10.94 -7.12
N GLU A 340 -35.02 11.02 -7.28
CA GLU A 340 -35.69 10.75 -8.55
C GLU A 340 -35.12 11.58 -9.72
N ASN A 341 -34.83 12.86 -9.50
CA ASN A 341 -34.42 13.81 -10.54
C ASN A 341 -33.15 14.60 -10.22
N LYS A 342 -32.44 14.26 -9.11
CA LYS A 342 -31.21 14.96 -8.71
C LYS A 342 -30.21 14.03 -8.04
N ILE A 343 -28.94 14.42 -8.09
CA ILE A 343 -27.86 13.90 -7.28
C ILE A 343 -27.38 14.99 -6.33
N VAL A 344 -27.13 14.65 -5.07
CA VAL A 344 -26.53 15.49 -4.05
C VAL A 344 -25.20 14.87 -3.62
N SER A 345 -24.12 15.62 -3.73
CA SER A 345 -22.82 15.21 -3.18
C SER A 345 -22.54 16.02 -1.91
N LYS A 346 -22.07 15.34 -0.87
CA LYS A 346 -21.79 15.87 0.45
C LYS A 346 -20.36 15.50 0.86
N ILE A 347 -19.66 16.40 1.52
CA ILE A 347 -18.37 16.14 2.15
C ILE A 347 -18.53 16.39 3.63
N TYR A 348 -18.43 15.32 4.41
CA TYR A 348 -18.43 15.38 5.86
C TYR A 348 -16.99 15.40 6.39
N GLY A 349 -16.77 16.07 7.52
CA GLY A 349 -15.49 16.16 8.19
C GLY A 349 -15.64 16.70 9.62
N CYS A 350 -14.54 17.13 10.22
CA CYS A 350 -14.54 17.68 11.56
C CYS A 350 -15.07 19.13 11.56
N SER A 351 -15.87 19.49 12.57
CA SER A 351 -16.39 20.84 12.77
C SER A 351 -15.28 21.89 12.88
N SER A 352 -14.12 21.53 13.43
CA SER A 352 -12.94 22.41 13.50
C SER A 352 -12.37 22.78 12.12
N ASP A 353 -12.64 21.96 11.09
CA ASP A 353 -12.19 22.20 9.71
C ASP A 353 -13.25 22.97 8.87
N LYS A 354 -14.42 23.26 9.45
CA LYS A 354 -15.50 23.97 8.76
C LYS A 354 -15.10 25.38 8.42
N ARG A 355 -15.29 25.77 7.17
CA ARG A 355 -15.03 27.12 6.64
C ARG A 355 -16.30 27.69 6.05
N ASN A 356 -16.46 29.00 6.16
CA ASN A 356 -17.53 29.72 5.46
C ASN A 356 -17.02 30.11 4.07
N ILE A 357 -17.51 29.39 3.05
CA ILE A 357 -17.04 29.51 1.66
C ILE A 357 -18.19 29.89 0.76
N GLU A 358 -17.94 30.89 -0.10
CA GLU A 358 -18.78 31.23 -1.25
C GLU A 358 -17.98 31.00 -2.54
N ILE A 359 -18.67 30.59 -3.60
CA ILE A 359 -18.07 30.38 -4.93
C ILE A 359 -18.63 31.40 -5.90
N GLU A 360 -17.73 32.21 -6.46
CA GLU A 360 -18.00 33.22 -7.45
C GLU A 360 -17.44 32.83 -8.80
N THR A 361 -18.16 33.12 -9.89
CA THR A 361 -17.65 32.95 -11.24
C THR A 361 -17.72 34.23 -12.01
N GLU A 362 -16.65 34.56 -12.75
CA GLU A 362 -16.52 35.81 -13.53
C GLU A 362 -16.25 35.46 -14.98
N ILE A 363 -17.08 35.95 -15.90
CA ILE A 363 -16.80 35.85 -17.33
C ILE A 363 -15.77 36.91 -17.69
N VAL A 364 -14.53 36.47 -17.88
CA VAL A 364 -13.41 37.39 -18.24
C VAL A 364 -13.51 37.80 -19.70
N GLU A 365 -13.95 36.90 -20.57
CA GLU A 365 -14.03 37.15 -22.01
C GLU A 365 -15.21 36.41 -22.63
N THR A 366 -15.89 37.10 -23.57
CA THR A 366 -16.89 36.50 -24.47
C THR A 366 -16.35 36.52 -25.90
N ILE A 367 -16.18 35.33 -26.48
CA ILE A 367 -15.56 35.16 -27.78
C ILE A 367 -16.65 34.94 -28.83
N LYS A 368 -16.70 35.84 -29.82
CA LYS A 368 -17.71 35.76 -30.89
C LYS A 368 -17.38 34.62 -31.86
N ASN A 369 -18.41 33.88 -32.28
CA ASN A 369 -18.33 32.92 -33.36
C ASN A 369 -18.42 33.62 -34.74
N LYS A 370 -17.89 32.96 -35.76
CA LYS A 370 -17.98 33.44 -37.18
C LYS A 370 -19.20 32.82 -37.85
N LYS A 371 -19.66 33.49 -38.94
CA LYS A 371 -20.64 32.93 -39.89
C LYS A 371 -19.92 32.49 -41.11
N ILE A 372 -19.96 31.19 -41.43
CA ILE A 372 -19.31 30.57 -42.58
C ILE A 372 -20.40 30.18 -43.56
N TYR A 373 -20.29 30.67 -44.78
CA TYR A 373 -21.21 30.34 -45.86
C TYR A 373 -20.57 29.28 -46.76
N LYS A 374 -21.29 28.17 -47.00
CA LYS A 374 -20.88 27.11 -47.92
C LYS A 374 -21.92 27.00 -49.07
N SER A 375 -21.47 26.79 -50.30
CA SER A 375 -22.37 26.53 -51.44
C SER A 375 -22.88 25.10 -51.37
N ASP A 376 -24.19 24.91 -51.68
CA ASP A 376 -24.84 23.61 -51.82
C ASP A 376 -25.63 23.54 -53.10
N SER A 377 -25.23 22.65 -54.02
CA SER A 377 -25.83 22.40 -55.32
C SER A 377 -27.15 21.62 -55.25
N LYS A 378 -27.52 21.09 -54.11
CA LYS A 378 -28.78 20.40 -53.86
C LYS A 378 -29.92 21.38 -53.48
N LEU A 379 -29.56 22.53 -52.93
CA LEU A 379 -30.51 23.58 -52.56
C LEU A 379 -30.77 24.53 -53.71
N GLN A 380 -32.04 24.95 -53.86
CA GLN A 380 -32.40 25.94 -54.88
C GLN A 380 -31.69 27.27 -54.66
N LYS A 381 -31.29 27.94 -55.70
CA LYS A 381 -30.66 29.26 -55.70
C LYS A 381 -31.48 30.28 -54.91
N GLY A 382 -30.81 30.96 -53.96
CA GLY A 382 -31.48 31.90 -53.02
C GLY A 382 -31.90 31.30 -51.67
N THR A 383 -31.94 29.96 -51.55
CA THR A 383 -32.26 29.31 -50.28
C THR A 383 -31.04 29.35 -49.35
N LYS A 384 -31.28 29.58 -48.04
CA LYS A 384 -30.27 29.48 -46.96
C LYS A 384 -30.78 28.49 -45.93
N VAL A 385 -29.92 27.55 -45.54
CA VAL A 385 -30.18 26.55 -44.51
C VAL A 385 -29.03 26.59 -43.51
N VAL A 386 -29.36 26.66 -42.21
CA VAL A 386 -28.36 26.56 -41.14
C VAL A 386 -27.97 25.08 -40.98
N GLU A 387 -26.76 24.72 -41.38
CA GLU A 387 -26.21 23.37 -41.21
C GLU A 387 -25.72 23.15 -39.75
N GLN A 388 -25.13 24.20 -39.16
CA GLN A 388 -24.61 24.20 -37.80
C GLN A 388 -24.91 25.53 -37.11
N GLU A 389 -25.60 25.47 -35.98
CA GLU A 389 -25.85 26.63 -35.16
C GLU A 389 -24.54 27.17 -34.54
N GLY A 390 -24.36 28.49 -34.55
CA GLY A 390 -23.26 29.18 -33.94
C GLY A 390 -23.43 29.24 -32.41
N ARG A 391 -22.30 29.26 -31.71
CA ARG A 391 -22.28 29.43 -30.25
C ARG A 391 -21.10 30.33 -29.85
N LEU A 392 -21.36 31.27 -28.92
CA LEU A 392 -20.31 32.08 -28.32
C LEU A 392 -19.35 31.20 -27.50
N GLY A 393 -18.07 31.57 -27.48
CA GLY A 393 -17.07 31.05 -26.56
C GLY A 393 -16.94 31.93 -25.32
N TYR A 394 -16.33 31.38 -24.28
CA TYR A 394 -16.15 32.05 -22.99
C TYR A 394 -14.85 31.70 -22.35
N THR A 395 -14.18 32.67 -21.69
CA THR A 395 -13.15 32.45 -20.68
C THR A 395 -13.78 32.83 -19.31
N VAL A 396 -13.76 31.91 -18.37
CA VAL A 396 -14.44 32.07 -17.06
C VAL A 396 -13.49 31.74 -15.92
N ASN A 397 -13.31 32.68 -15.01
CA ASN A 397 -12.61 32.45 -13.74
C ASN A 397 -13.59 31.96 -12.67
N THR A 398 -13.15 30.99 -11.87
CA THR A 398 -13.87 30.50 -10.70
C THR A 398 -13.07 30.84 -9.46
N PHE A 399 -13.65 31.60 -8.56
CA PHE A 399 -13.04 32.04 -7.31
C PHE A 399 -13.69 31.37 -6.12
N ARG A 400 -12.88 31.08 -5.11
CA ARG A 400 -13.30 30.68 -3.76
C ARG A 400 -13.11 31.87 -2.82
N LEU A 401 -14.18 32.29 -2.17
CA LEU A 401 -14.20 33.36 -1.20
C LEU A 401 -14.32 32.78 0.20
N TYR A 402 -13.31 33.01 1.04
CA TYR A 402 -13.35 32.66 2.47
C TYR A 402 -13.90 33.86 3.23
N LYS A 403 -14.97 33.64 3.98
CA LYS A 403 -15.68 34.71 4.69
C LYS A 403 -15.66 34.54 6.21
N SER A 404 -15.61 35.67 6.94
CA SER A 404 -15.90 35.76 8.36
C SER A 404 -16.75 37.00 8.61
N ASN A 405 -17.83 36.86 9.38
CA ASN A 405 -18.75 37.98 9.69
C ASN A 405 -19.18 38.77 8.46
N ASN A 406 -19.46 38.11 7.34
CA ASN A 406 -19.79 38.70 6.03
C ASN A 406 -18.65 39.46 5.32
N GLU A 407 -17.45 39.51 5.89
CA GLU A 407 -16.27 40.05 5.22
C GLU A 407 -15.48 39.00 4.50
N ILE A 408 -14.92 39.34 3.32
CA ILE A 408 -14.06 38.44 2.55
C ILE A 408 -12.65 38.51 3.14
N LEU A 409 -12.22 37.42 3.78
CA LEU A 409 -10.86 37.30 4.32
C LEU A 409 -9.84 36.93 3.23
N LYS A 410 -10.26 36.13 2.24
CA LYS A 410 -9.40 35.64 1.14
C LYS A 410 -10.25 35.40 -0.09
N LYS A 411 -9.76 35.86 -1.25
CA LYS A 411 -10.28 35.50 -2.59
C LYS A 411 -9.20 34.65 -3.30
N GLU A 412 -9.52 33.44 -3.68
CA GLU A 412 -8.61 32.49 -4.30
C GLU A 412 -9.12 32.13 -5.69
N LEU A 413 -8.28 32.31 -6.72
CA LEU A 413 -8.57 31.78 -8.06
C LEU A 413 -8.35 30.26 -8.04
N VAL A 414 -9.43 29.50 -8.21
CA VAL A 414 -9.38 28.02 -8.23
C VAL A 414 -9.08 27.50 -9.63
N ASN A 415 -9.75 28.05 -10.65
CA ASN A 415 -9.62 27.58 -12.03
C ASN A 415 -10.02 28.67 -13.02
N THR A 416 -9.41 28.61 -14.21
CA THR A 416 -9.83 29.37 -15.40
C THR A 416 -10.31 28.36 -16.45
N SER A 417 -11.60 28.43 -16.80
CA SER A 417 -12.24 27.53 -17.78
C SER A 417 -12.33 28.21 -19.13
N TYR A 418 -11.95 27.50 -20.19
CA TYR A 418 -12.07 27.96 -21.57
C TYR A 418 -13.10 27.13 -22.34
N TYR A 419 -14.11 27.79 -22.90
CA TYR A 419 -15.12 27.22 -23.76
C TYR A 419 -14.98 27.80 -25.16
N PRO A 420 -14.48 27.04 -26.17
CA PRO A 420 -14.31 27.55 -27.51
C PRO A 420 -15.63 27.99 -28.17
N PRO A 421 -15.62 29.03 -29.01
CA PRO A 421 -16.77 29.37 -29.85
C PRO A 421 -17.03 28.26 -30.88
N CYS A 422 -18.24 28.17 -31.37
CA CYS A 422 -18.60 27.29 -32.47
C CYS A 422 -19.15 28.14 -33.61
N ASP A 423 -18.51 28.06 -34.80
CA ASP A 423 -18.92 28.85 -35.94
C ASP A 423 -20.29 28.41 -36.49
N GLU A 424 -21.11 29.36 -36.90
CA GLU A 424 -22.38 29.12 -37.58
C GLU A 424 -22.10 28.77 -39.07
N ILE A 425 -22.57 27.62 -39.52
CA ILE A 425 -22.41 27.20 -40.93
C ILE A 425 -23.75 27.32 -41.65
N ILE A 426 -23.80 28.15 -42.67
CA ILE A 426 -24.99 28.42 -43.48
C ILE A 426 -24.78 27.93 -44.90
N LEU A 427 -25.56 26.95 -45.36
CA LEU A 427 -25.58 26.46 -46.74
C LEU A 427 -26.36 27.47 -47.57
N LYS A 428 -25.77 27.86 -48.71
CA LYS A 428 -26.39 28.71 -49.78
C LYS A 428 -26.69 27.85 -50.97
N GLY A 429 -27.94 27.75 -51.38
CA GLY A 429 -28.36 27.03 -52.57
C GLY A 429 -27.79 27.63 -53.86
N THR A 430 -27.28 26.77 -54.75
CA THR A 430 -26.77 27.14 -56.06
C THR A 430 -27.46 26.43 -57.21
N LYS A 431 -28.46 25.56 -56.95
CA LYS A 431 -29.19 24.84 -57.99
C LYS A 431 -30.08 25.83 -58.77
N ASP A 432 -29.78 26.03 -60.04
CA ASP A 432 -30.64 26.84 -60.89
C ASP A 432 -31.98 26.11 -61.15
N ASN A 433 -33.07 26.89 -61.19
CA ASN A 433 -34.37 26.37 -61.65
C ASN A 433 -34.29 26.10 -63.16
N THR A 434 -33.95 24.89 -63.55
CA THR A 434 -34.18 24.44 -64.90
C THR A 434 -35.71 24.31 -65.09
N LEU A 435 -36.36 25.38 -65.53
CA LEU A 435 -37.66 25.26 -66.16
C LEU A 435 -37.46 24.48 -67.43
N TYR A 436 -37.84 23.19 -67.43
CA TYR A 436 -38.03 22.50 -68.70
C TYR A 436 -39.16 23.25 -69.43
N LYS A 437 -38.80 23.92 -70.56
CA LYS A 437 -39.76 24.40 -71.52
C LYS A 437 -40.33 23.24 -72.32
#